data_29b01b2ca61a700287cdc281d358b27d
#
_entry.id   29b01b2ca61a700287cdc281d358b27d
#
_cell.length_a   1.000
_cell.length_b   1.000
_cell.length_c   1.000
_cell.angle_alpha   90.00
_cell.angle_beta   90.00
_cell.angle_gamma   90.00
#
_symmetry.space_group_name_H-M   'P 1'
#
loop_
_entity.id
_entity.type
_entity.pdbx_description
1 polymer ?
#
loop_
_entity_poly.entity_id
_entity_poly.type
_entity_poly.pdbx_seq_one_letter_code
_entity_poly.pdbx_strand_id
1 'polypeptide(L)'
;MRTTSPAVGLALTAFLLAGCAQGAPSTNDGSASGAGPSAQPTAEPSVTASIFLPPGESTGAVTYDETAVPEGATADVQVRVQDGSTYVQFTGTGLEADRDFGVHVHTKPCGEDPAEAGPHYQDEVDPEATEDEPSADPEYANAENEVWLDLTTDSSGNAYVTSTVDWEFREGEANSLVLHEEHTSTHEGHAGTAGDRLACVTVEF
;
A
#
# COMPACT_ATOMS: atom_id res chain seq x y z
N MET A 1 23.46 -36.70 40.00
CA MET A 1 22.17 -37.29 40.39
C MET A 1 21.29 -37.19 39.14
N ARG A 2 21.21 -38.17 38.38
CA ARG A 2 20.30 -39.33 38.16
C ARG A 2 18.89 -39.03 38.65
N THR A 3 17.89 -38.95 37.72
CA THR A 3 16.86 -39.97 37.40
C THR A 3 15.77 -39.26 36.59
N THR A 4 15.21 -39.69 35.58
CA THR A 4 14.63 -40.84 34.87
C THR A 4 13.33 -40.43 34.20
N SER A 5 13.19 -40.73 32.89
CA SER A 5 11.93 -40.78 32.14
C SER A 5 10.95 -41.82 32.68
N PRO A 6 9.66 -41.73 32.30
CA PRO A 6 9.19 -42.79 31.43
C PRO A 6 8.28 -42.32 30.26
N ALA A 7 8.37 -43.09 29.18
CA ALA A 7 7.43 -43.19 28.08
C ALA A 7 6.29 -44.16 28.45
N VAL A 8 5.17 -44.11 27.77
CA VAL A 8 4.10 -45.11 27.48
C VAL A 8 2.87 -44.27 27.03
N GLY A 9 2.11 -44.50 25.98
CA GLY A 9 1.90 -45.66 25.16
C GLY A 9 0.89 -45.36 24.05
N LEU A 10 0.98 -46.15 23.09
CA LEU A 10 0.24 -46.27 21.85
C LEU A 10 -1.22 -46.74 22.04
N ALA A 11 -2.21 -46.21 21.32
CA ALA A 11 -3.49 -46.86 21.05
C ALA A 11 -4.01 -46.51 19.66
N LEU A 12 -3.89 -47.45 18.73
CA LEU A 12 -4.62 -47.52 17.48
C LEU A 12 -6.04 -48.03 17.75
N THR A 13 -7.04 -47.41 17.15
CA THR A 13 -8.35 -48.07 16.90
C THR A 13 -8.82 -47.71 15.50
N ALA A 14 -8.78 -48.70 14.65
CA ALA A 14 -9.41 -48.71 13.31
C ALA A 14 -10.89 -49.11 13.47
N PHE A 15 -11.78 -48.40 12.80
CA PHE A 15 -13.15 -48.85 12.51
C PHE A 15 -13.42 -48.78 11.02
N LEU A 16 -13.52 -50.00 10.43
CA LEU A 16 -14.09 -50.26 9.13
C LEU A 16 -15.58 -50.48 9.29
N LEU A 17 -16.39 -49.82 8.52
CA LEU A 17 -17.76 -50.25 8.21
C LEU A 17 -18.07 -49.96 6.74
N ALA A 18 -18.20 -51.04 6.00
CA ALA A 18 -18.70 -51.09 4.65
C ALA A 18 -20.25 -51.09 4.69
N GLY A 19 -20.88 -50.39 3.76
CA GLY A 19 -22.31 -50.41 3.53
C GLY A 19 -22.61 -50.09 2.07
N CYS A 20 -22.83 -51.15 1.27
CA CYS A 20 -23.38 -51.07 -0.10
C CYS A 20 -24.89 -50.94 -0.02
N ALA A 21 -25.48 -50.03 -0.78
CA ALA A 21 -26.87 -50.12 -1.23
C ALA A 21 -26.99 -49.54 -2.63
N GLN A 22 -27.40 -50.45 -3.56
CA GLN A 22 -27.75 -50.13 -4.96
C GLN A 22 -29.14 -49.55 -5.05
N GLY A 23 -29.34 -48.55 -5.91
CA GLY A 23 -30.62 -48.06 -6.34
C GLY A 23 -30.50 -47.31 -7.66
N ALA A 24 -31.04 -47.89 -8.72
CA ALA A 24 -31.02 -47.37 -10.10
C ALA A 24 -32.24 -46.48 -10.39
N PRO A 25 -32.51 -46.01 -11.63
CA PRO A 25 -32.28 -44.60 -12.00
C PRO A 25 -33.64 -43.84 -12.15
N SER A 26 -33.61 -42.54 -11.99
CA SER A 26 -34.69 -41.66 -12.45
C SER A 26 -34.10 -40.54 -13.29
N THR A 27 -34.43 -40.60 -14.56
CA THR A 27 -34.34 -39.52 -15.53
C THR A 27 -35.20 -38.36 -15.08
N ASN A 28 -34.58 -37.18 -14.94
CA ASN A 28 -35.32 -35.92 -15.07
C ASN A 28 -34.42 -34.87 -15.73
N ASP A 29 -34.78 -34.56 -16.97
CA ASP A 29 -34.34 -33.41 -17.72
C ASP A 29 -34.71 -32.15 -16.97
N GLY A 30 -33.76 -31.26 -16.79
CA GLY A 30 -33.95 -29.96 -16.19
C GLY A 30 -32.69 -29.13 -16.26
N SER A 31 -32.36 -28.62 -17.46
CA SER A 31 -31.39 -27.57 -17.63
C SER A 31 -31.76 -26.37 -16.80
N ALA A 32 -31.00 -26.12 -15.75
CA ALA A 32 -30.87 -24.81 -15.16
C ALA A 32 -29.38 -24.52 -14.99
N SER A 33 -28.78 -23.93 -16.02
CA SER A 33 -27.48 -23.25 -15.92
C SER A 33 -27.66 -22.04 -15.00
N GLY A 34 -27.54 -22.26 -13.71
CA GLY A 34 -27.26 -21.22 -12.75
C GLY A 34 -25.75 -20.95 -12.81
N ALA A 35 -25.32 -20.00 -13.64
CA ALA A 35 -24.02 -19.38 -13.45
C ALA A 35 -24.07 -18.67 -12.09
N GLY A 36 -23.50 -19.28 -11.05
CA GLY A 36 -23.21 -18.60 -9.83
C GLY A 36 -22.26 -17.43 -10.13
N PRO A 37 -22.29 -16.33 -9.33
CA PRO A 37 -21.33 -15.27 -9.50
C PRO A 37 -19.93 -15.88 -9.39
N SER A 38 -19.13 -15.80 -10.47
CA SER A 38 -17.71 -16.04 -10.42
C SER A 38 -17.16 -15.04 -9.41
N ALA A 39 -16.71 -15.51 -8.25
CA ALA A 39 -15.88 -14.68 -7.40
C ALA A 39 -14.65 -14.33 -8.23
N GLN A 40 -14.48 -13.05 -8.56
CA GLN A 40 -13.23 -12.55 -9.10
C GLN A 40 -12.16 -12.88 -8.07
N PRO A 41 -10.97 -13.36 -8.50
CA PRO A 41 -9.87 -13.54 -7.59
C PRO A 41 -9.54 -12.18 -6.97
N THR A 42 -9.67 -12.05 -5.67
CA THR A 42 -9.14 -10.91 -4.92
C THR A 42 -7.63 -10.92 -5.17
N ALA A 43 -7.11 -9.87 -5.78
CA ALA A 43 -5.67 -9.74 -5.98
C ALA A 43 -4.98 -9.77 -4.61
N GLU A 44 -3.92 -10.57 -4.51
CA GLU A 44 -3.07 -10.56 -3.31
C GLU A 44 -2.50 -9.14 -3.13
N PRO A 45 -2.38 -8.63 -1.90
CA PRO A 45 -1.82 -7.31 -1.66
C PRO A 45 -0.36 -7.28 -2.12
N SER A 46 0.03 -6.22 -2.84
CA SER A 46 1.44 -5.88 -3.03
C SER A 46 1.98 -5.29 -1.72
N VAL A 47 3.17 -5.73 -1.31
CA VAL A 47 3.82 -5.25 -0.08
C VAL A 47 5.26 -4.86 -0.41
N THR A 48 5.60 -3.60 -0.17
CA THR A 48 6.96 -3.07 -0.29
C THR A 48 7.48 -2.70 1.10
N ALA A 49 8.50 -3.40 1.58
CA ALA A 49 9.19 -3.09 2.83
C ALA A 49 10.60 -2.57 2.51
N SER A 50 10.94 -1.41 3.03
CA SER A 50 12.17 -0.70 2.71
C SER A 50 12.83 -0.05 3.93
N ILE A 51 14.14 0.18 3.82
CA ILE A 51 14.93 0.94 4.79
C ILE A 51 15.43 2.19 4.08
N PHE A 52 15.23 3.36 4.69
CA PHE A 52 15.72 4.63 4.16
C PHE A 52 17.23 4.74 4.27
N LEU A 53 17.87 5.07 3.16
CA LEU A 53 19.30 5.32 3.04
C LEU A 53 19.53 6.67 2.32
N PRO A 54 20.69 7.32 2.50
CA PRO A 54 21.06 8.52 1.76
C PRO A 54 21.04 8.33 0.23
N PRO A 55 20.93 9.42 -0.56
CA PRO A 55 21.05 9.37 -2.01
C PRO A 55 22.33 8.68 -2.47
N GLY A 56 22.24 7.85 -3.51
CA GLY A 56 23.36 7.07 -4.05
C GLY A 56 23.67 5.79 -3.28
N GLU A 57 23.09 5.55 -2.10
CA GLU A 57 23.26 4.32 -1.32
C GLU A 57 22.04 3.41 -1.41
N SER A 58 20.87 3.93 -1.80
CA SER A 58 19.61 3.19 -1.96
C SER A 58 19.13 3.18 -3.40
N THR A 59 18.45 2.10 -3.76
CA THR A 59 17.71 1.97 -5.02
C THR A 59 16.19 1.89 -4.80
N GLY A 60 15.71 1.84 -3.55
CA GLY A 60 14.30 1.60 -3.22
C GLY A 60 13.69 2.64 -2.29
N ALA A 61 14.39 3.05 -1.23
CA ALA A 61 13.92 4.09 -0.33
C ALA A 61 15.05 5.06 0.00
N VAL A 62 14.82 6.34 -0.25
CA VAL A 62 15.81 7.41 -0.14
C VAL A 62 15.34 8.43 0.88
N THR A 63 16.22 8.81 1.83
CA THR A 63 16.00 9.98 2.68
C THR A 63 16.75 11.18 2.13
N TYR A 64 16.08 12.32 2.02
CA TYR A 64 16.66 13.59 1.60
C TYR A 64 16.86 14.54 2.81
N ASP A 65 16.18 14.27 3.92
CA ASP A 65 16.33 14.96 5.21
C ASP A 65 16.47 13.94 6.35
N GLU A 66 17.69 13.70 6.80
CA GLU A 66 18.00 12.75 7.87
C GLU A 66 17.53 13.20 9.27
N THR A 67 17.05 14.45 9.41
CA THR A 67 16.44 14.89 10.66
C THR A 67 15.00 14.38 10.74
N ALA A 68 14.23 14.57 9.68
CA ALA A 68 12.84 14.14 9.59
C ALA A 68 12.68 12.64 9.36
N VAL A 69 13.53 12.09 8.48
CA VAL A 69 13.56 10.66 8.12
C VAL A 69 15.00 10.14 8.25
N PRO A 70 15.42 9.73 9.45
CA PRO A 70 16.79 9.26 9.70
C PRO A 70 17.19 8.07 8.82
N GLU A 71 18.49 7.98 8.48
CA GLU A 71 19.08 6.77 7.92
C GLU A 71 18.74 5.55 8.80
N GLY A 72 18.25 4.48 8.20
CA GLY A 72 17.83 3.28 8.92
C GLY A 72 16.38 3.29 9.38
N ALA A 73 15.65 4.41 9.26
CA ALA A 73 14.20 4.41 9.40
C ALA A 73 13.56 3.46 8.38
N THR A 74 12.36 2.96 8.66
CA THR A 74 11.71 1.97 7.78
C THR A 74 10.38 2.45 7.25
N ALA A 75 10.02 1.97 6.06
CA ALA A 75 8.70 2.09 5.46
C ALA A 75 8.19 0.71 5.05
N ASP A 76 6.92 0.44 5.34
CA ASP A 76 6.14 -0.66 4.78
C ASP A 76 4.93 -0.07 4.06
N VAL A 77 4.81 -0.35 2.78
CA VAL A 77 3.71 0.13 1.94
C VAL A 77 2.93 -1.07 1.43
N GLN A 78 1.63 -1.11 1.69
CA GLN A 78 0.74 -2.15 1.20
C GLN A 78 -0.27 -1.54 0.22
N VAL A 79 -0.40 -2.16 -0.95
CA VAL A 79 -1.37 -1.78 -1.96
C VAL A 79 -2.31 -2.96 -2.20
N ARG A 80 -3.60 -2.70 -2.23
CA ARG A 80 -4.62 -3.70 -2.54
C ARG A 80 -5.67 -3.10 -3.47
N VAL A 81 -5.91 -3.77 -4.57
CA VAL A 81 -7.00 -3.43 -5.49
C VAL A 81 -8.14 -4.43 -5.29
N GLN A 82 -9.35 -3.93 -5.09
CA GLN A 82 -10.55 -4.74 -4.93
C GLN A 82 -11.78 -4.01 -5.45
N ASP A 83 -12.53 -4.68 -6.32
CA ASP A 83 -13.84 -4.20 -6.83
C ASP A 83 -13.78 -2.80 -7.46
N GLY A 84 -12.67 -2.44 -8.12
CA GLY A 84 -12.47 -1.15 -8.78
C GLY A 84 -11.94 -0.04 -7.86
N SER A 85 -11.68 -0.35 -6.60
CA SER A 85 -11.12 0.58 -5.61
C SER A 85 -9.69 0.19 -5.24
N THR A 86 -8.87 1.17 -4.93
CA THR A 86 -7.50 0.98 -4.44
C THR A 86 -7.39 1.39 -2.97
N TYR A 87 -6.86 0.48 -2.17
CA TYR A 87 -6.46 0.72 -0.78
C TYR A 87 -4.95 0.81 -0.69
N VAL A 88 -4.45 1.89 -0.08
CA VAL A 88 -3.03 2.10 0.20
C VAL A 88 -2.84 2.28 1.69
N GLN A 89 -1.87 1.57 2.27
CA GLN A 89 -1.44 1.69 3.65
C GLN A 89 0.04 2.04 3.71
N PHE A 90 0.38 2.99 4.55
CA PHE A 90 1.77 3.29 4.93
C PHE A 90 1.98 3.01 6.41
N THR A 91 3.09 2.35 6.74
CA THR A 91 3.59 2.18 8.09
C THR A 91 5.06 2.63 8.12
N GLY A 92 5.38 3.55 9.01
CA GLY A 92 6.75 4.06 9.20
C GLY A 92 7.26 3.78 10.60
N THR A 93 8.57 3.57 10.76
CA THR A 93 9.23 3.49 12.08
C THR A 93 10.58 4.20 12.05
N GLY A 94 10.95 4.82 13.19
CA GLY A 94 12.22 5.53 13.32
C GLY A 94 12.24 6.90 12.65
N LEU A 95 11.08 7.45 12.30
CA LEU A 95 10.92 8.82 11.81
C LEU A 95 11.10 9.84 12.96
N GLU A 96 11.18 11.14 12.65
CA GLU A 96 11.13 12.19 13.69
C GLU A 96 9.82 12.09 14.48
N ALA A 97 9.90 12.15 15.80
CA ALA A 97 8.76 12.00 16.70
C ALA A 97 7.88 13.26 16.72
N ASP A 98 6.57 13.07 16.95
CA ASP A 98 5.57 14.14 17.06
C ASP A 98 5.59 15.13 15.88
N ARG A 99 5.86 14.61 14.65
CA ARG A 99 6.00 15.38 13.42
C ARG A 99 4.89 15.09 12.43
N ASP A 100 4.40 16.14 11.77
CA ASP A 100 3.47 16.05 10.65
C ASP A 100 4.20 15.75 9.34
N PHE A 101 3.57 14.93 8.49
CA PHE A 101 3.97 14.64 7.13
C PHE A 101 2.76 14.61 6.21
N GLY A 102 2.86 15.22 5.03
CA GLY A 102 2.03 14.89 3.88
C GLY A 102 2.65 13.72 3.15
N VAL A 103 1.86 12.74 2.74
CA VAL A 103 2.40 11.57 2.04
C VAL A 103 1.55 11.27 0.82
N HIS A 104 2.19 11.26 -0.38
CA HIS A 104 1.49 11.16 -1.65
C HIS A 104 2.10 10.11 -2.58
N VAL A 105 1.27 9.56 -3.45
CA VAL A 105 1.72 8.72 -4.56
C VAL A 105 2.20 9.61 -5.72
N HIS A 106 3.38 9.29 -6.27
CA HIS A 106 4.05 10.02 -7.33
C HIS A 106 4.22 9.18 -8.60
N THR A 107 4.39 9.87 -9.74
CA THR A 107 4.37 9.24 -11.06
C THR A 107 5.67 8.53 -11.45
N LYS A 108 6.81 8.83 -10.82
CA LYS A 108 8.11 8.25 -11.15
C LYS A 108 8.75 7.56 -9.95
N PRO A 109 9.67 6.61 -10.15
CA PRO A 109 10.46 6.03 -9.06
C PRO A 109 11.30 7.08 -8.35
N CYS A 110 11.74 6.78 -7.12
CA CYS A 110 12.70 7.59 -6.39
C CYS A 110 14.03 7.71 -7.13
N GLY A 111 14.66 8.88 -7.04
CA GLY A 111 15.98 9.15 -7.54
C GLY A 111 16.91 9.76 -6.48
N GLU A 112 18.08 10.20 -6.90
CA GLU A 112 19.02 10.91 -6.03
C GLU A 112 18.54 12.33 -5.71
N ASP A 113 17.82 12.97 -6.66
CA ASP A 113 17.18 14.27 -6.48
C ASP A 113 15.69 14.05 -6.13
N PRO A 114 15.15 14.75 -5.09
CA PRO A 114 13.74 14.65 -4.73
C PRO A 114 12.78 14.91 -5.91
N ALA A 115 13.16 15.77 -6.88
CA ALA A 115 12.33 16.09 -8.04
C ALA A 115 12.15 14.91 -9.02
N GLU A 116 13.05 13.92 -8.99
CA GLU A 116 13.02 12.78 -9.90
C GLU A 116 11.79 11.88 -9.69
N ALA A 117 11.14 11.91 -8.52
CA ALA A 117 9.87 11.22 -8.28
C ALA A 117 8.69 11.73 -9.13
N GLY A 118 8.87 12.84 -9.84
CA GLY A 118 7.83 13.45 -10.68
C GLY A 118 6.73 14.14 -9.88
N PRO A 119 5.59 14.51 -10.51
CA PRO A 119 4.43 15.08 -9.85
C PRO A 119 3.63 14.02 -9.09
N HIS A 120 2.62 14.46 -8.33
CA HIS A 120 1.61 13.58 -7.74
C HIS A 120 0.91 12.79 -8.85
N TYR A 121 0.56 11.54 -8.55
CA TYR A 121 -0.34 10.78 -9.41
C TYR A 121 -1.76 11.28 -9.21
N GLN A 122 -2.44 11.58 -10.31
CA GLN A 122 -3.85 11.97 -10.37
C GLN A 122 -4.62 10.95 -11.20
N ASP A 123 -5.81 10.54 -10.76
CA ASP A 123 -6.71 9.69 -11.55
C ASP A 123 -7.22 10.48 -12.77
N GLU A 124 -7.79 11.63 -12.56
CA GLU A 124 -8.11 12.62 -13.60
C GLU A 124 -6.99 13.67 -13.62
N VAL A 125 -6.19 13.65 -14.69
CA VAL A 125 -5.03 14.54 -14.83
C VAL A 125 -5.49 15.95 -15.18
N ASP A 126 -5.01 16.95 -14.42
CA ASP A 126 -5.23 18.35 -14.74
C ASP A 126 -4.60 18.70 -16.12
N PRO A 127 -5.40 19.08 -17.12
CA PRO A 127 -4.91 19.35 -18.46
C PRO A 127 -4.04 20.62 -18.56
N GLU A 128 -4.07 21.48 -17.53
CA GLU A 128 -3.26 22.71 -17.47
C GLU A 128 -1.95 22.50 -16.71
N ALA A 129 -1.84 21.43 -15.89
CA ALA A 129 -0.64 21.11 -15.16
C ALA A 129 0.48 20.59 -16.05
N THR A 130 1.72 20.85 -15.62
CA THR A 130 2.92 20.32 -16.24
C THR A 130 3.82 19.68 -15.19
N GLU A 131 4.90 19.01 -15.60
CA GLU A 131 5.87 18.45 -14.66
C GLU A 131 6.57 19.53 -13.83
N ASP A 132 6.80 20.72 -14.41
CA ASP A 132 7.46 21.87 -13.75
C ASP A 132 6.46 22.72 -12.94
N GLU A 133 5.17 22.68 -13.29
CA GLU A 133 4.07 23.40 -12.63
C GLU A 133 2.94 22.40 -12.34
N PRO A 134 3.06 21.58 -11.26
CA PRO A 134 2.03 20.64 -10.87
C PRO A 134 0.71 21.34 -10.52
N SER A 135 -0.40 20.62 -10.64
CA SER A 135 -1.72 21.16 -10.30
C SER A 135 -1.76 21.64 -8.85
N ALA A 136 -2.31 22.84 -8.67
CA ALA A 136 -2.70 23.39 -7.36
C ALA A 136 -4.20 23.77 -7.36
N ASP A 137 -4.96 23.27 -8.35
CA ASP A 137 -6.40 23.44 -8.47
C ASP A 137 -7.11 22.37 -7.60
N PRO A 138 -7.96 22.78 -6.62
CA PRO A 138 -8.71 21.82 -5.80
C PRO A 138 -9.64 20.88 -6.57
N GLU A 139 -9.96 21.17 -7.83
CA GLU A 139 -10.73 20.26 -8.69
C GLU A 139 -9.93 19.01 -9.03
N TYR A 140 -8.61 19.13 -9.18
CA TYR A 140 -7.71 18.03 -9.51
C TYR A 140 -6.83 17.58 -8.32
N ALA A 141 -6.29 18.52 -7.55
CA ALA A 141 -5.46 18.25 -6.37
C ALA A 141 -6.35 18.09 -5.12
N ASN A 142 -6.89 16.89 -4.91
CA ASN A 142 -7.76 16.55 -3.79
C ASN A 142 -7.72 15.05 -3.47
N ALA A 143 -8.18 14.66 -2.30
CA ALA A 143 -8.11 13.28 -1.80
C ALA A 143 -9.04 12.27 -2.52
N GLU A 144 -9.94 12.71 -3.40
CA GLU A 144 -10.76 11.83 -4.23
C GLU A 144 -10.03 11.51 -5.55
N ASN A 145 -9.16 12.39 -6.01
CA ASN A 145 -8.40 12.28 -7.26
C ASN A 145 -6.93 11.90 -7.08
N GLU A 146 -6.39 12.06 -5.87
CA GLU A 146 -5.03 11.67 -5.47
C GLU A 146 -5.09 10.75 -4.25
N VAL A 147 -4.00 10.01 -3.99
CA VAL A 147 -3.84 9.27 -2.74
C VAL A 147 -3.14 10.17 -1.73
N TRP A 148 -3.87 10.62 -0.72
CA TRP A 148 -3.35 11.38 0.40
C TRP A 148 -3.29 10.53 1.67
N LEU A 149 -2.11 10.45 2.26
CA LEU A 149 -1.79 9.66 3.45
C LEU A 149 -1.16 10.56 4.52
N ASP A 150 -1.79 11.73 4.78
CA ASP A 150 -1.32 12.65 5.79
C ASP A 150 -1.27 11.99 7.16
N LEU A 151 -0.19 12.19 7.87
CA LEU A 151 0.04 11.55 9.17
C LEU A 151 0.79 12.46 10.13
N THR A 152 0.63 12.18 11.43
CA THR A 152 1.49 12.68 12.49
C THR A 152 2.13 11.48 13.17
N THR A 153 3.46 11.47 13.31
CA THR A 153 4.18 10.41 14.02
C THR A 153 3.89 10.45 15.51
N ASP A 154 3.94 9.27 16.15
CA ASP A 154 3.87 9.20 17.61
C ASP A 154 5.16 9.67 18.29
N SER A 155 5.17 9.75 19.63
CA SER A 155 6.34 10.14 20.43
C SER A 155 7.55 9.18 20.33
N SER A 156 7.41 8.10 19.59
CA SER A 156 8.47 7.11 19.30
C SER A 156 8.89 7.12 17.82
N GLY A 157 8.33 8.03 17.00
CA GLY A 157 8.59 8.13 15.58
C GLY A 157 7.94 7.02 14.74
N ASN A 158 6.82 6.46 15.22
CA ASN A 158 6.05 5.50 14.43
C ASN A 158 4.86 6.18 13.77
N ALA A 159 4.50 5.69 12.58
CA ALA A 159 3.37 6.13 11.79
C ALA A 159 2.55 4.95 11.27
N TYR A 160 1.23 5.15 11.18
CA TYR A 160 0.31 4.25 10.50
C TYR A 160 -0.83 5.06 9.91
N VAL A 161 -1.02 4.95 8.61
CA VAL A 161 -2.09 5.66 7.90
C VAL A 161 -2.60 4.83 6.73
N THR A 162 -3.84 5.05 6.34
CA THR A 162 -4.47 4.38 5.19
C THR A 162 -5.28 5.36 4.37
N SER A 163 -5.34 5.13 3.06
CA SER A 163 -6.21 5.83 2.13
C SER A 163 -6.96 4.82 1.26
N THR A 164 -8.14 5.18 0.82
CA THR A 164 -8.92 4.37 -0.12
C THR A 164 -9.53 5.31 -1.16
N VAL A 165 -9.35 4.97 -2.43
CA VAL A 165 -9.90 5.70 -3.56
C VAL A 165 -10.77 4.76 -4.41
N ASP A 166 -11.77 5.31 -5.09
CA ASP A 166 -12.76 4.54 -5.87
C ASP A 166 -12.32 4.32 -7.33
N TRP A 167 -11.01 4.20 -7.53
CA TRP A 167 -10.38 3.96 -8.84
C TRP A 167 -9.13 3.10 -8.68
N GLU A 168 -8.58 2.62 -9.80
CA GLU A 168 -7.36 1.82 -9.87
C GLU A 168 -6.25 2.63 -10.56
N PHE A 169 -4.99 2.46 -10.13
CA PHE A 169 -3.86 3.08 -10.80
C PHE A 169 -3.76 2.61 -12.26
N ARG A 170 -3.43 3.52 -13.16
CA ARG A 170 -3.05 3.17 -14.52
C ARG A 170 -1.70 2.48 -14.51
N GLU A 171 -1.58 1.36 -15.24
CA GLU A 171 -0.40 0.50 -15.25
C GLU A 171 0.88 1.31 -15.56
N GLY A 172 1.85 1.24 -14.64
CA GLY A 172 3.16 1.87 -14.78
C GLY A 172 3.18 3.40 -14.60
N GLU A 173 2.06 4.04 -14.24
CA GLU A 173 2.00 5.50 -14.06
C GLU A 173 2.13 5.95 -12.59
N ALA A 174 2.02 5.06 -11.62
CA ALA A 174 2.25 5.29 -10.19
C ALA A 174 3.47 4.47 -9.75
N ASN A 175 4.52 5.11 -9.22
CA ASN A 175 5.82 4.45 -9.06
C ASN A 175 6.54 4.73 -7.74
N SER A 176 6.07 5.68 -6.93
CA SER A 176 6.67 5.95 -5.62
C SER A 176 5.68 6.58 -4.65
N LEU A 177 6.05 6.55 -3.38
CA LEU A 177 5.39 7.25 -2.29
C LEU A 177 6.39 8.23 -1.70
N VAL A 178 6.03 9.52 -1.63
CA VAL A 178 6.90 10.60 -1.15
C VAL A 178 6.36 11.15 0.16
N LEU A 179 7.26 11.31 1.14
CA LEU A 179 7.00 11.98 2.41
C LEU A 179 7.40 13.44 2.28
N HIS A 180 6.47 14.35 2.61
CA HIS A 180 6.61 15.79 2.54
C HIS A 180 6.68 16.44 3.92
N GLU A 181 7.10 17.71 3.95
CA GLU A 181 7.41 18.48 5.14
C GLU A 181 6.20 18.82 6.02
N GLU A 182 5.02 19.00 5.42
CA GLU A 182 3.80 19.49 6.07
C GLU A 182 2.60 18.61 5.67
N HIS A 183 1.49 18.70 6.42
CA HIS A 183 0.21 18.16 5.97
C HIS A 183 -0.25 18.82 4.67
N THR A 184 -1.01 18.09 3.87
CA THR A 184 -1.47 18.53 2.55
C THR A 184 -2.40 19.73 2.65
N SER A 185 -2.10 20.78 1.90
CA SER A 185 -2.95 21.96 1.78
C SER A 185 -4.17 21.66 0.92
N THR A 186 -5.33 22.16 1.36
CA THR A 186 -6.59 22.09 0.60
C THR A 186 -7.04 23.46 0.07
N HIS A 187 -6.21 24.49 0.23
CA HIS A 187 -6.56 25.87 -0.14
C HIS A 187 -6.38 26.11 -1.65
N GLU A 188 -7.28 26.89 -2.24
CA GLU A 188 -7.19 27.33 -3.63
C GLU A 188 -5.82 27.96 -3.93
N GLY A 189 -5.19 27.54 -5.04
CA GLY A 189 -3.85 27.94 -5.46
C GLY A 189 -2.70 27.27 -4.70
N HIS A 190 -2.99 26.42 -3.73
CA HIS A 190 -2.03 25.64 -2.95
C HIS A 190 -2.50 24.20 -2.70
N ALA A 191 -3.62 23.79 -3.29
CA ALA A 191 -4.15 22.46 -3.12
C ALA A 191 -3.11 21.41 -3.53
N GLY A 192 -3.00 20.33 -2.76
CA GLY A 192 -2.03 19.26 -2.98
C GLY A 192 -0.60 19.60 -2.52
N THR A 193 -0.25 20.86 -2.21
CA THR A 193 1.11 21.18 -1.71
C THR A 193 1.28 20.77 -0.25
N ALA A 194 2.46 20.24 0.08
CA ALA A 194 2.81 19.79 1.42
C ALA A 194 4.27 20.12 1.82
N GLY A 195 4.85 21.19 1.23
CA GLY A 195 6.23 21.58 1.49
C GLY A 195 7.26 20.74 0.75
N ASP A 196 8.49 20.73 1.26
CA ASP A 196 9.62 20.02 0.66
C ASP A 196 9.44 18.49 0.68
N ARG A 197 10.12 17.80 -0.23
CA ARG A 197 10.16 16.33 -0.28
C ARG A 197 11.29 15.82 0.61
N LEU A 198 10.94 15.13 1.69
CA LEU A 198 11.89 14.71 2.73
C LEU A 198 12.39 13.29 2.54
N ALA A 199 11.58 12.42 1.95
CA ALA A 199 11.94 11.04 1.64
C ALA A 199 11.04 10.45 0.56
N CYS A 200 11.50 9.37 -0.06
CA CYS A 200 10.81 8.69 -1.14
C CYS A 200 10.96 7.17 -1.02
N VAL A 201 9.91 6.42 -1.30
CA VAL A 201 9.91 4.95 -1.40
C VAL A 201 9.42 4.55 -2.78
N THR A 202 10.21 3.83 -3.56
CA THR A 202 9.78 3.24 -4.83
C THR A 202 8.83 2.07 -4.54
N VAL A 203 7.64 2.10 -5.13
CA VAL A 203 6.55 1.14 -4.94
C VAL A 203 6.00 0.76 -6.31
N GLU A 204 5.66 -0.52 -6.50
CA GLU A 204 4.87 -1.00 -7.64
C GLU A 204 3.38 -0.98 -7.24
N PHE A 205 2.59 -0.11 -7.88
CA PHE A 205 1.16 0.07 -7.62
C PHE A 205 0.27 -0.74 -8.57
#